data_f43ebc5589ea79b0c7ee11695047d75c
#
_entry.id   f43ebc5589ea79b0c7ee11695047d75c
#
_cell.length_a   1.000
_cell.length_b   1.000
_cell.length_c   1.000
_cell.angle_alpha   90.00
_cell.angle_beta   90.00
_cell.angle_gamma   90.00
#
_symmetry.space_group_name_H-M   'P 1'
#
loop_
_entity.id
_entity.type
_entity.pdbx_description
1 polymer ?
#
loop_
_entity_poly.entity_id
_entity_poly.type
_entity_poly.pdbx_seq_one_letter_code
_entity_poly.pdbx_strand_id
1 'polypeptide(L)'
;MAATKESLVKKKIHALLKAHGAYAVNYIGGISANNGTPDILACLNGRFIGIEAKAGKNKPTDLQTLNLKRIDEAGGLALVINEANLNQLEFILEAEHPRSNYQLFARTLTEDDTAGGAPVKRAPKAP
;
A
#
# COMPACT_ATOMS: atom_id res chain seq x y z
N MET A 1 28.23 -1.33 3.84
CA MET A 1 27.44 -2.28 4.66
C MET A 1 26.60 -3.18 3.77
N ALA A 2 26.63 -4.46 4.07
CA ALA A 2 25.80 -5.40 3.33
C ALA A 2 24.34 -5.14 3.66
N ALA A 3 23.49 -5.15 2.63
CA ALA A 3 22.05 -5.06 2.83
C ALA A 3 21.53 -6.31 3.54
N THR A 4 20.57 -6.14 4.45
CA THR A 4 19.92 -7.26 5.09
C THR A 4 19.00 -7.97 4.08
N LYS A 5 18.65 -9.22 4.36
CA LYS A 5 17.68 -9.94 3.52
C LYS A 5 16.35 -9.21 3.46
N GLU A 6 15.90 -8.67 4.58
CA GLU A 6 14.66 -7.92 4.64
C GLU A 6 14.73 -6.64 3.80
N SER A 7 15.85 -5.92 3.83
CA SER A 7 16.00 -4.71 3.03
C SER A 7 16.02 -5.01 1.53
N LEU A 8 16.53 -6.18 1.15
CA LEU A 8 16.48 -6.62 -0.25
C LEU A 8 15.05 -6.94 -0.68
N VAL A 9 14.25 -7.55 0.21
CA VAL A 9 12.83 -7.78 -0.06
C VAL A 9 12.12 -6.45 -0.24
N LYS A 10 12.37 -5.48 0.63
CA LYS A 10 11.77 -4.12 0.50
C LYS A 10 12.10 -3.47 -0.84
N LYS A 11 13.35 -3.58 -1.26
CA LYS A 11 13.77 -3.03 -2.56
C LYS A 11 12.98 -3.63 -3.71
N LYS A 12 12.82 -4.94 -3.70
CA LYS A 12 12.07 -5.65 -4.75
C LYS A 12 10.58 -5.28 -4.72
N ILE A 13 10.01 -5.11 -3.52
CA ILE A 13 8.63 -4.67 -3.37
C ILE A 13 8.45 -3.28 -4.00
N HIS A 14 9.34 -2.34 -3.68
CA HIS A 14 9.27 -0.99 -4.26
C HIS A 14 9.40 -1.00 -5.77
N ALA A 15 10.27 -1.85 -6.31
CA ALA A 15 10.43 -1.98 -7.76
C ALA A 15 9.14 -2.46 -8.43
N LEU A 16 8.46 -3.44 -7.83
CA LEU A 16 7.20 -3.94 -8.34
C LEU A 16 6.08 -2.90 -8.25
N LEU A 17 5.99 -2.22 -7.11
CA LEU A 17 4.99 -1.16 -6.93
C LEU A 17 5.19 -0.05 -7.96
N LYS A 18 6.42 0.37 -8.16
CA LYS A 18 6.74 1.41 -9.15
C LYS A 18 6.40 0.95 -10.56
N ALA A 19 6.72 -0.30 -10.89
CA ALA A 19 6.43 -0.86 -12.22
C ALA A 19 4.92 -0.86 -12.52
N HIS A 20 4.08 -0.98 -11.50
CA HIS A 20 2.63 -0.95 -11.64
C HIS A 20 2.01 0.44 -11.47
N GLY A 21 2.83 1.46 -11.28
CA GLY A 21 2.37 2.83 -11.17
C GLY A 21 1.86 3.23 -9.79
N ALA A 22 2.18 2.46 -8.77
CA ALA A 22 1.78 2.78 -7.40
C ALA A 22 2.62 3.93 -6.84
N TYR A 23 2.01 4.75 -6.00
CA TYR A 23 2.73 5.67 -5.15
C TYR A 23 3.08 4.94 -3.86
N ALA A 24 4.35 4.85 -3.51
CA ALA A 24 4.77 4.07 -2.36
C ALA A 24 5.82 4.82 -1.55
N VAL A 25 5.74 4.68 -0.24
CA VAL A 25 6.69 5.26 0.69
C VAL A 25 7.10 4.23 1.74
N ASN A 26 8.32 4.35 2.25
CA ASN A 26 8.72 3.59 3.43
C ASN A 26 8.16 4.29 4.66
N TYR A 27 7.60 3.51 5.57
CA TYR A 27 7.24 4.04 6.87
C TYR A 27 8.46 3.92 7.77
N ILE A 28 8.93 5.07 8.27
CA ILE A 28 10.05 5.10 9.20
C ILE A 28 9.49 5.41 10.57
N GLY A 29 9.56 4.42 11.47
CA GLY A 29 9.10 4.59 12.83
C GLY A 29 9.97 5.55 13.61
N GLY A 30 9.38 6.21 14.59
CA GLY A 30 10.06 7.10 15.52
C GLY A 30 9.33 7.10 16.85
N ILE A 31 9.77 7.93 17.77
CA ILE A 31 9.22 7.98 19.13
C ILE A 31 7.71 8.25 19.10
N SER A 32 7.25 9.08 18.19
CA SER A 32 5.83 9.43 18.05
C SER A 32 5.09 8.57 17.07
N ALA A 33 5.75 7.59 16.46
CA ALA A 33 5.14 6.78 15.42
C ALA A 33 4.25 5.69 16.02
N ASN A 34 3.22 5.31 15.28
CA ASN A 34 2.41 4.16 15.64
C ASN A 34 3.21 2.88 15.46
N ASN A 35 3.40 2.15 16.54
CA ASN A 35 4.07 0.85 16.48
C ASN A 35 3.24 -0.13 15.66
N GLY A 36 3.91 -0.99 14.93
CA GLY A 36 3.27 -2.02 14.14
C GLY A 36 2.73 -1.55 12.80
N THR A 37 2.95 -0.31 12.41
CA THR A 37 2.62 0.16 11.07
C THR A 37 3.43 -0.63 10.05
N PRO A 38 2.83 -1.04 8.93
CA PRO A 38 3.58 -1.74 7.89
C PRO A 38 4.77 -0.94 7.36
N ASP A 39 5.81 -1.64 6.95
CA ASP A 39 7.05 -1.03 6.45
C ASP A 39 6.84 -0.15 5.23
N ILE A 40 5.90 -0.53 4.37
CA ILE A 40 5.64 0.16 3.11
C ILE A 40 4.16 0.50 3.05
N LEU A 41 3.89 1.77 2.80
CA LEU A 41 2.53 2.26 2.57
C LEU A 41 2.44 2.72 1.13
N ALA A 42 1.40 2.30 0.44
CA ALA A 42 1.26 2.60 -0.97
C ALA A 42 -0.19 2.89 -1.34
N CYS A 43 -0.35 3.50 -2.50
CA CYS A 43 -1.66 3.68 -3.11
C CYS A 43 -1.56 3.28 -4.57
N LEU A 44 -2.49 2.44 -5.01
CA LEU A 44 -2.58 2.02 -6.40
C LEU A 44 -4.04 2.10 -6.83
N ASN A 45 -4.29 2.93 -7.83
CA ASN A 45 -5.64 3.12 -8.38
C ASN A 45 -6.69 3.45 -7.31
N GLY A 46 -6.29 4.28 -6.35
CA GLY A 46 -7.18 4.73 -5.30
C GLY A 46 -7.29 3.77 -4.11
N ARG A 47 -6.63 2.64 -4.16
CA ARG A 47 -6.65 1.69 -3.05
C ARG A 47 -5.41 1.81 -2.19
N PHE A 48 -5.61 1.90 -0.89
CA PHE A 48 -4.52 1.90 0.08
C PHE A 48 -3.94 0.49 0.21
N ILE A 49 -2.62 0.41 0.24
CA ILE A 49 -1.90 -0.87 0.39
C ILE A 49 -0.89 -0.72 1.53
N GLY A 50 -0.94 -1.64 2.47
CA GLY A 50 0.06 -1.74 3.52
C GLY A 50 0.82 -3.05 3.38
N ILE A 51 2.13 -2.98 3.29
CA ILE A 51 2.96 -4.17 3.10
C ILE A 51 4.00 -4.26 4.21
N GLU A 52 3.98 -5.39 4.93
CA GLU A 52 5.00 -5.74 5.89
C GLU A 52 6.01 -6.65 5.20
N ALA A 53 7.26 -6.23 5.16
CA ALA A 53 8.33 -7.02 4.56
C ALA A 53 8.99 -7.88 5.63
N LYS A 54 9.17 -9.14 5.34
CA LYS A 54 9.84 -10.08 6.23
C LYS A 54 10.84 -10.90 5.43
N ALA A 55 11.82 -11.45 6.11
CA ALA A 55 12.81 -12.32 5.50
C ALA A 55 12.73 -13.72 6.11
N GLY A 56 12.91 -14.73 5.27
CA GLY A 56 12.95 -16.12 5.70
C GLY A 56 11.65 -16.55 6.39
N LYS A 57 11.80 -17.11 7.58
CA LYS A 57 10.67 -17.61 8.37
C LYS A 57 10.12 -16.60 9.37
N ASN A 58 10.62 -15.37 9.35
CA ASN A 58 10.17 -14.33 10.26
C ASN A 58 8.69 -14.01 10.02
N LYS A 59 7.98 -13.82 11.10
CA LYS A 59 6.55 -13.53 11.06
C LYS A 59 6.28 -12.13 11.64
N PRO A 60 5.20 -11.49 11.23
CA PRO A 60 4.79 -10.23 11.85
C PRO A 60 4.56 -10.41 13.35
N THR A 61 4.84 -9.37 14.10
CA THR A 61 4.48 -9.30 15.51
C THR A 61 2.96 -9.20 15.65
N ASP A 62 2.47 -9.40 16.87
CA ASP A 62 1.03 -9.26 17.13
C ASP A 62 0.52 -7.87 16.80
N LEU A 63 1.30 -6.85 17.10
CA LEU A 63 0.91 -5.47 16.80
C LEU A 63 0.92 -5.19 15.30
N GLN A 64 1.88 -5.74 14.57
CA GLN A 64 1.90 -5.65 13.11
C GLN A 64 0.68 -6.35 12.50
N THR A 65 0.37 -7.53 13.01
CA THR A 65 -0.81 -8.29 12.56
C THR A 65 -2.10 -7.50 12.80
N LEU A 66 -2.22 -6.86 13.96
CA LEU A 66 -3.37 -6.03 14.27
C LEU A 66 -3.51 -4.86 13.28
N ASN A 67 -2.42 -4.21 12.94
CA ASN A 67 -2.45 -3.11 11.97
C ASN A 67 -2.84 -3.58 10.58
N LEU A 68 -2.30 -4.73 10.15
CA LEU A 68 -2.69 -5.31 8.87
C LEU A 68 -4.18 -5.64 8.82
N LYS A 69 -4.71 -6.18 9.91
CA LYS A 69 -6.14 -6.48 10.01
C LYS A 69 -6.98 -5.21 9.89
N ARG A 70 -6.55 -4.13 10.55
CA ARG A 70 -7.26 -2.85 10.49
C ARG A 70 -7.26 -2.26 9.09
N ILE A 71 -6.16 -2.40 8.36
CA ILE A 71 -6.10 -1.97 6.96
C ILE A 71 -7.10 -2.76 6.12
N ASP A 72 -7.12 -4.07 6.28
CA ASP A 72 -8.04 -4.93 5.55
C ASP A 72 -9.50 -4.58 5.87
N GLU A 73 -9.83 -4.43 7.13
CA GLU A 73 -11.19 -4.06 7.56
C GLU A 73 -11.62 -2.67 7.05
N ALA A 74 -10.67 -1.78 6.87
CA ALA A 74 -10.94 -0.44 6.33
C ALA A 74 -11.06 -0.41 4.80
N GLY A 75 -10.88 -1.56 4.15
CA GLY A 75 -11.00 -1.66 2.70
C GLY A 75 -9.69 -1.57 1.93
N GLY A 76 -8.56 -1.48 2.63
CA GLY A 76 -7.25 -1.50 2.02
C GLY A 76 -6.76 -2.92 1.76
N LEU A 77 -5.62 -3.01 1.13
CA LEU A 77 -4.96 -4.27 0.87
C LEU A 77 -3.80 -4.43 1.86
N ALA A 78 -3.83 -5.48 2.67
CA ALA A 78 -2.81 -5.74 3.68
C ALA A 78 -2.03 -7.00 3.31
N LEU A 79 -0.72 -6.88 3.19
CA LEU A 79 0.12 -7.97 2.71
C LEU A 79 1.35 -8.15 3.59
N VAL A 80 1.76 -9.42 3.74
CA VAL A 80 3.05 -9.78 4.29
C VAL A 80 3.85 -10.41 3.15
N ILE A 81 4.96 -9.82 2.80
CA ILE A 81 5.75 -10.23 1.65
C ILE A 81 7.15 -10.63 2.09
N ASN A 82 7.60 -11.77 1.61
CA ASN A 82 8.97 -12.27 1.80
C ASN A 82 9.51 -12.79 0.45
N GLU A 83 10.70 -13.38 0.45
CA GLU A 83 11.29 -13.88 -0.79
C GLU A 83 10.46 -15.00 -1.42
N ALA A 84 9.70 -15.73 -0.63
CA ALA A 84 8.93 -16.88 -1.14
C ALA A 84 7.67 -16.46 -1.90
N ASN A 85 7.08 -15.30 -1.55
CA ASN A 85 5.83 -14.87 -2.18
C ASN A 85 5.93 -13.56 -2.97
N LEU A 86 7.14 -13.09 -3.24
CA LEU A 86 7.34 -11.88 -4.04
C LEU A 86 6.67 -11.95 -5.41
N ASN A 87 6.70 -13.12 -6.04
CA ASN A 87 6.05 -13.29 -7.35
C ASN A 87 4.53 -13.19 -7.26
N GLN A 88 3.95 -13.53 -6.12
CA GLN A 88 2.51 -13.36 -5.90
C GLN A 88 2.12 -11.89 -5.79
N LEU A 89 3.04 -11.05 -5.31
CA LEU A 89 2.78 -9.62 -5.23
C LEU A 89 2.49 -9.03 -6.61
N GLU A 90 3.27 -9.40 -7.62
CA GLU A 90 3.03 -8.91 -8.98
C GLU A 90 1.62 -9.28 -9.45
N PHE A 91 1.21 -10.50 -9.18
CA PHE A 91 -0.12 -10.99 -9.52
C PHE A 91 -1.22 -10.17 -8.84
N ILE A 92 -1.02 -9.88 -7.57
CA ILE A 92 -1.96 -9.09 -6.77
C ILE A 92 -2.05 -7.66 -7.30
N LEU A 93 -0.91 -7.06 -7.62
CA LEU A 93 -0.88 -5.68 -8.13
C LEU A 93 -1.54 -5.58 -9.51
N GLU A 94 -1.40 -6.60 -10.35
CA GLU A 94 -2.10 -6.64 -11.63
C GLU A 94 -3.62 -6.72 -11.45
N ALA A 95 -4.08 -7.48 -10.47
CA ALA A 95 -5.50 -7.60 -10.18
C ALA A 95 -6.11 -6.30 -9.65
N GLU A 96 -5.31 -5.45 -9.04
CA GLU A 96 -5.74 -4.13 -8.56
C GLU A 96 -5.78 -3.09 -9.65
N HIS A 97 -5.78 -3.49 -10.89
CA HIS A 97 -5.51 -2.64 -12.03
C HIS A 97 -6.71 -2.39 -12.95
N PRO A 98 -7.73 -1.67 -12.54
CA PRO A 98 -8.46 -0.91 -13.54
C PRO A 98 -8.15 0.56 -13.36
N ARG A 99 -7.43 1.10 -14.31
CA ARG A 99 -7.04 2.51 -14.31
C ARG A 99 -8.14 3.45 -14.75
N SER A 100 -9.22 2.90 -15.24
CA SER A 100 -10.25 3.71 -15.87
C SER A 100 -10.84 4.78 -14.98
N ASN A 101 -10.84 4.57 -13.68
CA ASN A 101 -11.46 5.50 -12.74
C ASN A 101 -10.53 6.61 -12.25
N TYR A 102 -9.24 6.46 -12.45
CA TYR A 102 -8.30 7.44 -11.91
C TYR A 102 -8.47 8.82 -12.55
N GLN A 103 -8.46 8.88 -13.86
CA GLN A 103 -8.56 10.18 -14.54
C GLN A 103 -9.91 10.82 -14.35
N LEU A 104 -10.95 10.02 -14.33
CA LEU A 104 -12.29 10.53 -14.06
C LEU A 104 -12.36 11.13 -12.65
N PHE A 105 -11.82 10.43 -11.68
CA PHE A 105 -11.80 10.91 -10.31
C PHE A 105 -10.97 12.19 -10.17
N ALA A 106 -9.79 12.23 -10.77
CA ALA A 106 -8.95 13.42 -10.74
C ALA A 106 -9.61 14.62 -11.37
N ARG A 107 -10.45 14.42 -12.38
CA ARG A 107 -11.18 15.49 -13.03
C ARG A 107 -12.34 16.04 -12.22
N THR A 108 -12.80 15.31 -11.22
CA THR A 108 -13.88 15.81 -10.36
C THR A 108 -13.37 16.78 -9.29
N LEU A 109 -12.06 16.88 -9.11
CA LEU A 109 -11.46 17.85 -8.20
C LEU A 109 -11.32 19.17 -8.95
N THR A 110 -12.41 19.87 -9.07
CA THR A 110 -12.45 21.21 -9.69
C THR A 110 -12.30 22.27 -8.62
N GLU A 111 -12.10 23.52 -9.05
CA GLU A 111 -12.05 24.64 -8.13
C GLU A 111 -13.34 24.77 -7.32
N ASP A 112 -14.46 24.41 -7.92
CA ASP A 112 -15.75 24.44 -7.22
C ASP A 112 -15.79 23.42 -6.09
N ASP A 113 -15.22 22.25 -6.29
CA ASP A 113 -15.17 21.22 -5.25
C ASP A 113 -14.30 21.64 -4.07
N THR A 114 -13.23 22.38 -4.34
CA THR A 114 -12.33 22.85 -3.29
C THR A 114 -12.84 24.12 -2.61
N ALA A 115 -13.60 24.93 -3.31
CA ALA A 115 -14.10 26.23 -2.80
C ALA A 115 -15.46 26.11 -2.12
N GLY A 116 -16.27 25.16 -2.49
CA GLY A 116 -17.65 25.08 -2.05
C GLY A 116 -17.90 24.34 -0.74
N GLY A 117 -16.93 23.74 -0.18
CA GLY A 117 -17.13 22.96 1.03
C GLY A 117 -17.94 21.68 0.84
N ALA A 118 -18.31 21.35 -0.38
CA ALA A 118 -18.98 20.10 -0.64
C ALA A 118 -17.99 18.95 -0.52
N PRO A 119 -18.39 17.84 0.12
CA PRO A 119 -17.48 16.71 0.23
C PRO A 119 -17.13 16.14 -1.14
N VAL A 120 -15.85 15.90 -1.36
CA VAL A 120 -15.39 15.26 -2.58
C VAL A 120 -15.95 13.83 -2.60
N LYS A 121 -16.67 13.51 -3.64
CA LYS A 121 -17.22 12.17 -3.79
C LYS A 121 -16.08 11.20 -4.09
N ARG A 122 -16.04 10.11 -3.34
CA ARG A 122 -15.09 9.06 -3.63
C ARG A 122 -15.41 8.40 -4.95
N ALA A 123 -14.36 7.97 -5.66
CA ALA A 123 -14.56 7.11 -6.81
C ALA A 123 -15.38 5.87 -6.38
N PRO A 124 -16.29 5.39 -7.23
CA PRO A 124 -17.04 4.19 -6.88
C PRO A 124 -16.07 3.04 -6.65
N LYS A 125 -16.34 2.27 -5.62
CA LYS A 125 -15.59 1.04 -5.41
C LYS A 125 -15.81 0.13 -6.59
N ALA A 126 -14.75 -0.50 -7.05
CA ALA A 126 -14.88 -1.54 -8.06
C ALA A 126 -15.82 -2.64 -7.53
N PRO A 127 -16.73 -3.13 -8.33
CA PRO A 127 -17.59 -4.22 -7.91
C PRO A 127 -16.81 -5.49 -7.61
#